data_338c4ad1f7863ccbac36a981688b3eab
#
_entry.id   338c4ad1f7863ccbac36a981688b3eab
#
_cell.length_a   1.000
_cell.length_b   1.000
_cell.length_c   1.000
_cell.angle_alpha   90.00
_cell.angle_beta   90.00
_cell.angle_gamma   90.00
#
_symmetry.space_group_name_H-M   'P 1'
#
loop_
_entity.id
_entity.type
_entity.pdbx_description
1 polymer ?
#
loop_
_entity_poly.entity_id
_entity_poly.type
_entity_poly.pdbx_seq_one_letter_code
_entity_poly.pdbx_strand_id
1 'polypeptide(L)'
;MIEKMQARIEKYIQEQDNVPLFESYLRTNLNHAQLQLVVQHPDWVTMLKDVNCIYCILDTSNGKLYVGSTYNNLGILGRWVQYAATGHGGDLDLEKKGEDYCKTNLRWSILETLPLDVSAHDAIECETLWKEKLGVRRFGYCNN
;
A
#
# COMPACT_ATOMS: atom_id res chain seq x y z
N MET A 1 5.73 30.01 25.32
CA MET A 1 5.63 28.58 25.68
C MET A 1 4.25 28.00 25.36
N ILE A 2 3.19 28.67 25.76
CA ILE A 2 1.81 28.25 25.43
C ILE A 2 1.57 28.25 23.91
N GLU A 3 2.05 29.27 23.21
CA GLU A 3 1.92 29.37 21.74
C GLU A 3 2.56 28.21 21.00
N LYS A 4 3.74 27.74 21.46
CA LYS A 4 4.42 26.58 20.87
C LYS A 4 3.65 25.30 21.13
N MET A 5 3.04 25.15 22.29
CA MET A 5 2.22 23.99 22.64
C MET A 5 0.96 23.96 21.78
N GLN A 6 0.29 25.11 21.61
CA GLN A 6 -0.89 25.23 20.76
C GLN A 6 -0.56 24.87 19.30
N ALA A 7 0.56 25.38 18.79
CA ALA A 7 0.99 25.09 17.43
C ALA A 7 1.25 23.58 17.24
N ARG A 8 1.84 22.90 18.24
CA ARG A 8 2.05 21.46 18.19
C ARG A 8 0.74 20.67 18.22
N ILE A 9 -0.22 21.12 19.04
CA ILE A 9 -1.53 20.48 19.15
C ILE A 9 -2.29 20.67 17.82
N GLU A 10 -2.30 21.87 17.27
CA GLU A 10 -2.95 22.17 15.98
C GLU A 10 -2.35 21.34 14.86
N LYS A 11 -1.02 21.24 14.81
CA LYS A 11 -0.32 20.41 13.82
C LYS A 11 -0.69 18.94 13.98
N TYR A 12 -0.72 18.44 15.21
CA TYR A 12 -1.11 17.06 15.50
C TYR A 12 -2.54 16.77 15.05
N ILE A 13 -3.49 17.66 15.40
CA ILE A 13 -4.89 17.53 14.98
C ILE A 13 -5.00 17.54 13.46
N GLN A 14 -4.30 18.46 12.80
CA GLN A 14 -4.30 18.55 11.34
C GLN A 14 -3.74 17.31 10.69
N GLU A 15 -2.65 16.75 11.21
CA GLU A 15 -2.07 15.50 10.73
C GLU A 15 -3.04 14.34 10.92
N GLN A 16 -3.72 14.26 12.06
CA GLN A 16 -4.72 13.23 12.31
C GLN A 16 -5.93 13.36 11.38
N ASP A 17 -6.39 14.58 11.11
CA ASP A 17 -7.50 14.83 10.21
C ASP A 17 -7.19 14.43 8.76
N ASN A 18 -5.89 14.45 8.37
CA ASN A 18 -5.46 14.06 7.04
C ASN A 18 -5.23 12.55 6.90
N VAL A 19 -5.20 11.80 8.00
CA VAL A 19 -5.05 10.35 7.99
C VAL A 19 -6.44 9.73 7.83
N PRO A 20 -6.67 8.92 6.79
CA PRO A 20 -7.96 8.27 6.66
C PRO A 20 -8.20 7.30 7.81
N LEU A 21 -9.45 7.19 8.24
CA LEU A 21 -9.83 6.24 9.26
C LEU A 21 -9.68 4.81 8.71
N PHE A 22 -9.09 3.92 9.49
CA PHE A 22 -9.08 2.50 9.12
C PHE A 22 -10.48 1.92 9.32
N GLU A 23 -11.16 1.57 8.23
CA GLU A 23 -12.48 0.95 8.27
C GLU A 23 -12.40 -0.56 8.21
N SER A 24 -11.69 -1.08 7.20
CA SER A 24 -11.43 -2.51 7.01
C SER A 24 -10.31 -2.68 6.00
N TYR A 25 -9.74 -3.88 5.94
CA TYR A 25 -8.71 -4.18 4.95
C TYR A 25 -9.23 -4.01 3.52
N LEU A 26 -10.41 -4.54 3.23
CA LEU A 26 -10.95 -4.55 1.87
C LEU A 26 -11.47 -3.19 1.41
N ARG A 27 -11.66 -2.24 2.33
CA ARG A 27 -12.01 -0.85 1.99
C ARG A 27 -10.79 0.07 1.88
N THR A 28 -9.61 -0.47 2.14
CA THR A 28 -8.37 0.30 2.05
C THR A 28 -8.06 0.64 0.59
N ASN A 29 -7.95 1.93 0.31
CA ASN A 29 -7.66 2.48 -1.02
C ASN A 29 -7.00 3.84 -0.83
N LEU A 30 -5.68 3.91 -1.00
CA LEU A 30 -4.87 5.05 -0.59
C LEU A 30 -4.09 5.62 -1.76
N ASN A 31 -3.99 6.95 -1.83
CA ASN A 31 -2.98 7.60 -2.67
C ASN A 31 -1.64 7.59 -1.93
N HIS A 32 -0.58 8.06 -2.58
CA HIS A 32 0.76 7.99 -2.01
C HIS A 32 0.91 8.85 -0.74
N ALA A 33 0.35 10.05 -0.73
CA ALA A 33 0.40 10.92 0.45
C ALA A 33 -0.27 10.25 1.67
N GLN A 34 -1.42 9.62 1.45
CA GLN A 34 -2.11 8.85 2.49
C GLN A 34 -1.29 7.64 2.93
N LEU A 35 -0.69 6.93 1.99
CA LEU A 35 0.17 5.78 2.28
C LEU A 35 1.32 6.18 3.21
N GLN A 36 1.98 7.31 2.94
CA GLN A 36 3.05 7.82 3.80
C GLN A 36 2.58 8.08 5.24
N LEU A 37 1.35 8.57 5.39
CA LEU A 37 0.79 8.85 6.72
C LEU A 37 0.41 7.55 7.44
N VAL A 38 -0.28 6.62 6.76
CA VAL A 38 -0.80 5.42 7.43
C VAL A 38 0.30 4.46 7.88
N VAL A 39 1.42 4.38 7.17
CA VAL A 39 2.53 3.50 7.58
C VAL A 39 3.23 3.98 8.85
N GLN A 40 2.91 5.17 9.33
CA GLN A 40 3.43 5.76 10.56
C GLN A 40 2.36 5.93 11.63
N HIS A 41 1.09 5.76 11.29
CA HIS A 41 -0.01 5.98 12.22
C HIS A 41 -0.26 4.73 13.08
N PRO A 42 -0.30 4.84 14.43
CA PRO A 42 -0.37 3.68 15.31
C PRO A 42 -1.52 2.72 15.01
N ASP A 43 -2.73 3.23 14.72
CA ASP A 43 -3.89 2.40 14.46
C ASP A 43 -3.72 1.59 13.16
N TRP A 44 -3.22 2.25 12.12
CA TRP A 44 -2.94 1.59 10.84
C TRP A 44 -1.79 0.60 10.95
N VAL A 45 -0.71 0.98 11.65
CA VAL A 45 0.45 0.11 11.83
C VAL A 45 0.04 -1.19 12.50
N THR A 46 -0.77 -1.12 13.56
CA THR A 46 -1.28 -2.31 14.25
C THR A 46 -2.03 -3.23 13.29
N MET A 47 -2.92 -2.67 12.46
CA MET A 47 -3.71 -3.46 11.52
C MET A 47 -2.86 -4.01 10.36
N LEU A 48 -1.96 -3.19 9.80
CA LEU A 48 -1.13 -3.61 8.67
C LEU A 48 -0.09 -4.67 9.06
N LYS A 49 0.30 -4.74 10.33
CA LYS A 49 1.23 -5.77 10.82
C LYS A 49 0.55 -7.09 11.15
N ASP A 50 -0.78 -7.12 11.26
CA ASP A 50 -1.51 -8.28 11.77
C ASP A 50 -1.77 -9.36 10.71
N VAL A 51 -1.77 -8.99 9.44
CA VAL A 51 -2.05 -9.90 8.32
C VAL A 51 -1.13 -9.64 7.14
N ASN A 52 -1.03 -10.63 6.27
CA ASN A 52 -0.49 -10.45 4.92
C ASN A 52 -1.64 -10.24 3.92
N CYS A 53 -1.34 -9.99 2.65
CA CYS A 53 -2.39 -9.73 1.68
C CYS A 53 -1.95 -9.97 0.23
N ILE A 54 -2.94 -10.00 -0.64
CA ILE A 54 -2.80 -9.71 -2.05
C ILE A 54 -3.22 -8.25 -2.22
N TYR A 55 -2.36 -7.43 -2.79
CA TYR A 55 -2.64 -6.01 -3.00
C TYR A 55 -2.66 -5.66 -4.47
N CYS A 56 -3.27 -4.53 -4.78
CA CYS A 56 -3.38 -4.01 -6.12
C CYS A 56 -2.90 -2.56 -6.13
N ILE A 57 -2.12 -2.21 -7.14
CA ILE A 57 -1.72 -0.83 -7.40
C ILE A 57 -2.36 -0.41 -8.71
N LEU A 58 -3.17 0.66 -8.66
CA LEU A 58 -3.81 1.24 -9.82
C LEU A 58 -3.02 2.45 -10.30
N ASP A 59 -2.62 2.44 -11.56
CA ASP A 59 -2.08 3.63 -12.22
C ASP A 59 -3.24 4.46 -12.75
N THR A 60 -3.54 5.57 -12.09
CA THR A 60 -4.71 6.39 -12.44
C THR A 60 -4.55 7.14 -13.75
N SER A 61 -3.33 7.21 -14.30
CA SER A 61 -3.10 7.90 -15.57
C SER A 61 -3.49 7.06 -16.79
N ASN A 62 -3.51 5.72 -16.65
CA ASN A 62 -3.76 4.83 -17.80
C ASN A 62 -4.66 3.63 -17.47
N GLY A 63 -5.04 3.44 -16.20
CA GLY A 63 -5.89 2.33 -15.78
C GLY A 63 -5.19 0.99 -15.62
N LYS A 64 -3.88 0.93 -15.80
CA LYS A 64 -3.13 -0.33 -15.63
C LYS A 64 -3.02 -0.71 -14.17
N LEU A 65 -3.03 -2.01 -13.91
CA LEU A 65 -2.94 -2.57 -12.57
C LEU A 65 -1.64 -3.34 -12.38
N TYR A 66 -1.10 -3.26 -11.17
CA TYR A 66 -0.06 -4.15 -10.69
C TYR A 66 -0.62 -4.95 -9.52
N VAL A 67 -0.43 -6.26 -9.51
CA VAL A 67 -0.86 -7.13 -8.42
C VAL A 67 0.37 -7.74 -7.76
N GLY A 68 0.42 -7.64 -6.44
CA GLY A 68 1.50 -8.22 -5.65
C GLY A 68 0.97 -8.91 -4.39
N SER A 69 1.86 -9.54 -3.66
CA SER A 69 1.53 -10.19 -2.41
C SER A 69 2.55 -9.87 -1.33
N THR A 70 2.12 -9.98 -0.09
CA THR A 70 3.01 -9.94 1.07
C THR A 70 3.01 -11.29 1.78
N TYR A 71 4.15 -11.72 2.27
CA TYR A 71 4.30 -12.98 2.99
C TYR A 71 5.51 -12.89 3.93
N ASN A 72 5.49 -11.89 4.82
CA ASN A 72 6.56 -11.66 5.78
C ASN A 72 5.99 -11.47 7.19
N ASN A 73 6.84 -11.49 8.19
CA ASN A 73 6.43 -11.41 9.60
C ASN A 73 5.99 -10.01 10.05
N LEU A 74 6.14 -9.00 9.22
CA LEU A 74 5.63 -7.65 9.45
C LEU A 74 4.32 -7.39 8.69
N GLY A 75 3.77 -8.42 8.07
CA GLY A 75 2.51 -8.34 7.34
C GLY A 75 2.57 -7.37 6.16
N ILE A 76 1.46 -6.72 5.91
CA ILE A 76 1.33 -5.72 4.84
C ILE A 76 2.32 -4.58 5.05
N LEU A 77 2.53 -4.15 6.28
CA LEU A 77 3.41 -3.04 6.62
C LEU A 77 4.81 -3.22 6.06
N GLY A 78 5.37 -4.44 6.15
CA GLY A 78 6.73 -4.72 5.70
C GLY A 78 6.98 -4.34 4.24
N ARG A 79 5.98 -4.52 3.40
CA ARG A 79 6.09 -4.17 1.98
C ARG A 79 5.66 -2.72 1.71
N TRP A 80 4.60 -2.28 2.36
CA TRP A 80 4.03 -0.96 2.07
C TRP A 80 4.91 0.21 2.55
N VAL A 81 5.78 0.02 3.55
CA VAL A 81 6.77 1.04 3.90
C VAL A 81 7.76 1.29 2.74
N GLN A 82 8.05 0.29 1.94
CA GLN A 82 8.92 0.43 0.77
C GLN A 82 8.25 1.29 -0.32
N TYR A 83 6.96 1.07 -0.57
CA TYR A 83 6.19 1.92 -1.49
C TYR A 83 6.04 3.35 -0.95
N ALA A 84 5.84 3.50 0.34
CA ALA A 84 5.74 4.82 0.96
C ALA A 84 7.03 5.63 0.74
N ALA A 85 8.18 4.96 0.75
CA ALA A 85 9.48 5.61 0.56
C ALA A 85 9.71 6.08 -0.88
N THR A 86 9.40 5.25 -1.87
CA THR A 86 9.81 5.48 -3.26
C THR A 86 8.67 5.61 -4.26
N GLY A 87 7.47 5.21 -3.88
CA GLY A 87 6.33 5.12 -4.80
C GLY A 87 6.34 3.85 -5.64
N HIS A 88 7.49 3.36 -6.09
CA HIS A 88 7.59 2.14 -6.91
C HIS A 88 7.96 0.89 -6.10
N GLY A 89 8.48 1.06 -4.89
CA GLY A 89 8.85 -0.07 -4.02
C GLY A 89 9.92 -1.01 -4.60
N GLY A 90 10.64 -0.59 -5.63
CA GLY A 90 11.62 -1.42 -6.33
C GLY A 90 11.04 -2.33 -7.41
N ASP A 91 9.74 -2.26 -7.70
CA ASP A 91 9.15 -3.01 -8.81
C ASP A 91 9.65 -2.48 -10.15
N LEU A 92 10.19 -3.35 -10.99
CA LEU A 92 10.91 -2.93 -12.21
C LEU A 92 10.04 -2.11 -13.17
N ASP A 93 8.81 -2.52 -13.43
CA ASP A 93 7.93 -1.78 -14.34
C ASP A 93 7.55 -0.42 -13.80
N LEU A 94 7.32 -0.32 -12.49
CA LEU A 94 6.97 0.93 -11.83
C LEU A 94 8.20 1.83 -11.68
N GLU A 95 9.36 1.26 -11.38
CA GLU A 95 10.61 2.00 -11.26
C GLU A 95 10.98 2.74 -12.55
N LYS A 96 10.69 2.13 -13.71
CA LYS A 96 10.91 2.76 -15.02
C LYS A 96 10.10 4.03 -15.20
N LYS A 97 8.97 4.16 -14.53
CA LYS A 97 8.13 5.37 -14.57
C LYS A 97 8.72 6.51 -13.73
N GLY A 98 9.53 6.19 -12.73
CA GLY A 98 10.15 7.16 -11.83
C GLY A 98 9.34 7.43 -10.57
N GLU A 99 10.02 7.91 -9.53
CA GLU A 99 9.40 8.16 -8.23
C GLU A 99 8.28 9.21 -8.30
N ASP A 100 8.51 10.33 -8.98
CA ASP A 100 7.52 11.41 -9.07
C ASP A 100 6.25 10.95 -9.75
N TYR A 101 6.37 10.19 -10.83
CA TYR A 101 5.22 9.61 -11.52
C TYR A 101 4.42 8.68 -10.60
N CYS A 102 5.12 7.78 -9.91
CA CYS A 102 4.48 6.82 -9.02
C CYS A 102 3.78 7.51 -7.84
N LYS A 103 4.43 8.50 -7.24
CA LYS A 103 3.83 9.25 -6.13
C LYS A 103 2.60 10.06 -6.54
N THR A 104 2.56 10.50 -7.78
CA THR A 104 1.46 11.33 -8.29
C THR A 104 0.27 10.48 -8.76
N ASN A 105 0.52 9.33 -9.37
CA ASN A 105 -0.51 8.62 -10.13
C ASN A 105 -0.98 7.30 -9.51
N LEU A 106 -0.25 6.71 -8.59
CA LEU A 106 -0.59 5.37 -8.10
C LEU A 106 -1.52 5.39 -6.89
N ARG A 107 -2.34 4.35 -6.77
CA ARG A 107 -3.20 4.11 -5.62
C ARG A 107 -3.04 2.65 -5.17
N TRP A 108 -3.03 2.45 -3.85
CA TRP A 108 -2.83 1.14 -3.22
C TRP A 108 -4.11 0.65 -2.58
N SER A 109 -4.50 -0.58 -2.88
CA SER A 109 -5.68 -1.23 -2.31
C SER A 109 -5.38 -2.70 -1.98
N ILE A 110 -6.23 -3.30 -1.16
CA ILE A 110 -6.09 -4.69 -0.74
C ILE A 110 -7.19 -5.51 -1.40
N LEU A 111 -6.81 -6.57 -2.12
CA LEU A 111 -7.75 -7.47 -2.79
C LEU A 111 -8.21 -8.60 -1.89
N GLU A 112 -7.31 -9.12 -1.06
CA GLU A 112 -7.59 -10.27 -0.20
C GLU A 112 -6.58 -10.28 0.95
N THR A 113 -7.03 -10.60 2.16
CA THR A 113 -6.14 -10.78 3.30
C THR A 113 -5.70 -12.24 3.39
N LEU A 114 -4.49 -12.44 3.86
CA LEU A 114 -3.87 -13.74 4.09
C LEU A 114 -3.42 -13.83 5.54
N PRO A 115 -3.38 -15.03 6.14
CA PRO A 115 -2.85 -15.16 7.49
C PRO A 115 -1.42 -14.64 7.59
N LEU A 116 -1.05 -14.13 8.77
CA LEU A 116 0.31 -13.62 8.98
C LEU A 116 1.38 -14.70 8.74
N ASP A 117 1.07 -15.96 9.03
CA ASP A 117 1.96 -17.10 8.84
C ASP A 117 1.85 -17.76 7.46
N VAL A 118 1.18 -17.10 6.50
CA VAL A 118 1.04 -17.66 5.15
C VAL A 118 2.41 -18.00 4.56
N SER A 119 2.52 -19.16 3.89
CA SER A 119 3.74 -19.54 3.20
C SER A 119 3.93 -18.70 1.92
N ALA A 120 5.19 -18.55 1.51
CA ALA A 120 5.50 -17.90 0.23
C ALA A 120 4.78 -18.59 -0.93
N HIS A 121 4.77 -19.94 -0.93
CA HIS A 121 4.10 -20.72 -1.96
C HIS A 121 2.61 -20.38 -2.06
N ASP A 122 1.90 -20.41 -0.94
CA ASP A 122 0.45 -20.14 -0.92
C ASP A 122 0.13 -18.68 -1.29
N ALA A 123 0.93 -17.75 -0.82
CA ALA A 123 0.75 -16.33 -1.16
C ALA A 123 0.94 -16.10 -2.66
N ILE A 124 1.98 -16.68 -3.25
CA ILE A 124 2.29 -16.52 -4.68
C ILE A 124 1.22 -17.21 -5.53
N GLU A 125 0.72 -18.36 -5.10
CA GLU A 125 -0.38 -19.05 -5.80
C GLU A 125 -1.62 -18.19 -5.82
N CYS A 126 -1.98 -17.59 -4.70
CA CYS A 126 -3.11 -16.67 -4.59
C CYS A 126 -2.90 -15.41 -5.46
N GLU A 127 -1.71 -14.84 -5.44
CA GLU A 127 -1.34 -13.71 -6.31
C GLU A 127 -1.53 -14.06 -7.78
N THR A 128 -1.11 -15.26 -8.19
CA THR A 128 -1.25 -15.74 -9.57
C THR A 128 -2.72 -15.81 -10.00
N LEU A 129 -3.60 -16.30 -9.11
CA LEU A 129 -5.03 -16.34 -9.40
C LEU A 129 -5.61 -14.94 -9.62
N TRP A 130 -5.21 -13.96 -8.81
CA TRP A 130 -5.65 -12.57 -9.00
C TRP A 130 -5.10 -11.97 -10.27
N LYS A 131 -3.85 -12.25 -10.63
CA LYS A 131 -3.27 -11.79 -11.91
C LYS A 131 -4.06 -12.31 -13.09
N GLU A 132 -4.46 -13.57 -13.05
CA GLU A 132 -5.28 -14.18 -14.10
C GLU A 132 -6.66 -13.53 -14.19
N LYS A 133 -7.34 -13.39 -13.05
CA LYS A 133 -8.68 -12.79 -13.00
C LYS A 133 -8.71 -11.35 -13.51
N LEU A 134 -7.68 -10.57 -13.20
CA LEU A 134 -7.60 -9.16 -13.58
C LEU A 134 -6.87 -8.93 -14.92
N GLY A 135 -6.31 -9.96 -15.52
CA GLY A 135 -5.62 -9.87 -16.80
C GLY A 135 -4.37 -9.01 -16.79
N VAL A 136 -3.70 -8.87 -15.64
CA VAL A 136 -2.59 -7.92 -15.49
C VAL A 136 -1.35 -8.29 -16.31
N ARG A 137 -1.16 -9.58 -16.63
CA ARG A 137 -0.04 -9.99 -17.49
C ARG A 137 -0.17 -9.46 -18.91
N ARG A 138 -1.39 -9.27 -19.38
CA ARG A 138 -1.68 -8.74 -20.71
C ARG A 138 -1.93 -7.24 -20.71
N PHE A 139 -2.69 -6.75 -19.74
CA PHE A 139 -3.20 -5.38 -19.75
C PHE A 139 -2.58 -4.46 -18.69
N GLY A 140 -1.82 -5.01 -17.75
CA GLY A 140 -1.27 -4.25 -16.63
C GLY A 140 0.25 -4.30 -16.57
N TYR A 141 0.76 -4.09 -15.34
CA TYR A 141 2.17 -4.20 -15.02
C TYR A 141 2.45 -5.57 -14.41
N CYS A 142 3.49 -6.25 -14.88
CA CYS A 142 3.86 -7.55 -14.34
C CYS A 142 5.35 -7.82 -14.59
N ASN A 143 6.11 -8.04 -13.52
CA ASN A 143 7.55 -8.26 -13.59
C ASN A 143 7.92 -9.72 -13.91
N ASN A 144 6.94 -10.61 -13.95
CA ASN A 144 7.20 -12.05 -14.14
C ASN A 144 6.12 -12.74 -14.98
#